data_7ac8aabcd95a90e01bcccfe04a576401
#
_entry.id   7ac8aabcd95a90e01bcccfe04a576401
#
_cell.length_a   1.000
_cell.length_b   1.000
_cell.length_c   1.000
_cell.angle_alpha   90.00
_cell.angle_beta   90.00
_cell.angle_gamma   90.00
#
_symmetry.space_group_name_H-M   'P 1'
#
loop_
_entity.id
_entity.type
_entity.pdbx_description
1 polymer ?
#
loop_
_entity_poly.entity_id
_entity_poly.type
_entity_poly.pdbx_seq_one_letter_code
_entity_poly.pdbx_strand_id
1 'polypeptide(L)'
;MTICFFSGWMGLEAAAQEVWDVDRCMNYAVQHNRTVRQRELEADNARLDRMKAIGSFLPGVTAATSIQYNFGRSVDPETNTYNTLSTFNNGYSMEASMPIFRGGGLVNEVRRAKAAWLMGKAAWQEAKDNTALETFQAYIDALYCYGTLRLARKKLQESDSLLYKTRRQEELGLKGLSDVAQMEAQQATDSYNLTHQKNLYETALLTLKQKMNFPAEDTLQLDTAVLDTQTLQYILLTQERADDVFRIALNVNPTLQQAALNAKVADVRRKISWANVVPSITLFGGISSSYYKELHSTAYPDFRTQFNNNFGSYVGISMSIPIFNRLSGVTSMRQARNNYRIACEQYESQKEELQKLVLQAVQDREGYLKESIQMEKKVSSDSLAYHVTRRKYEEGLMTSLDVQNNAATLLESETLLLQSKLTYLMKCRLVDYYKGEEIIRGFDAADK
;
A
#
# COMPACT_ATOMS: atom_id res chain seq x y z
N MET A 1 -46.12 -42.85 26.60
CA MET A 1 -44.75 -43.20 26.20
C MET A 1 -44.72 -43.21 24.68
N THR A 2 -44.51 -42.04 24.08
CA THR A 2 -44.53 -41.88 22.62
C THR A 2 -43.27 -41.10 22.24
N ILE A 3 -42.34 -41.80 21.63
CA ILE A 3 -41.01 -41.32 21.21
C ILE A 3 -41.19 -40.72 19.83
N CYS A 4 -41.06 -39.35 19.71
CA CYS A 4 -40.94 -38.66 18.43
C CYS A 4 -39.49 -38.68 17.98
N PHE A 5 -39.18 -39.37 16.91
CA PHE A 5 -37.94 -39.28 16.16
C PHE A 5 -37.96 -38.00 15.32
N PHE A 6 -37.14 -37.02 15.69
CA PHE A 6 -36.83 -35.86 14.88
C PHE A 6 -35.63 -36.19 13.97
N SER A 7 -35.91 -36.60 12.74
CA SER A 7 -34.91 -36.74 11.71
C SER A 7 -34.51 -35.35 11.21
N GLY A 8 -33.40 -34.80 11.74
CA GLY A 8 -32.77 -33.60 11.22
C GLY A 8 -32.13 -33.89 9.85
N TRP A 9 -32.76 -33.42 8.81
CA TRP A 9 -32.18 -33.34 7.49
C TRP A 9 -31.19 -32.20 7.48
N MET A 10 -29.90 -32.48 7.67
CA MET A 10 -28.83 -31.56 7.32
C MET A 10 -28.79 -31.47 5.79
N GLY A 11 -29.41 -30.43 5.26
CA GLY A 11 -29.16 -29.98 3.89
C GLY A 11 -27.69 -29.57 3.79
N LEU A 12 -26.87 -30.35 3.11
CA LEU A 12 -25.64 -29.87 2.53
C LEU A 12 -26.07 -28.82 1.47
N GLU A 13 -26.11 -27.57 1.84
CA GLU A 13 -25.99 -26.49 0.86
C GLU A 13 -24.60 -26.68 0.23
N ALA A 14 -24.58 -27.22 -0.98
CA ALA A 14 -23.43 -27.09 -1.84
C ALA A 14 -23.24 -25.59 -2.05
N ALA A 15 -22.35 -24.96 -1.27
CA ALA A 15 -21.93 -23.60 -1.49
C ALA A 15 -21.49 -23.52 -2.95
N ALA A 16 -22.28 -22.87 -3.79
CA ALA A 16 -21.87 -22.57 -5.14
C ALA A 16 -20.53 -21.86 -5.02
N GLN A 17 -19.50 -22.50 -5.58
CA GLN A 17 -18.12 -22.01 -5.46
C GLN A 17 -18.09 -20.65 -6.14
N GLU A 18 -18.02 -19.56 -5.35
CA GLU A 18 -18.09 -18.20 -5.85
C GLU A 18 -16.91 -17.92 -6.78
N VAL A 19 -17.22 -17.58 -8.01
CA VAL A 19 -16.23 -17.16 -9.01
C VAL A 19 -15.76 -15.76 -8.68
N TRP A 20 -14.45 -15.55 -8.64
CA TRP A 20 -13.83 -14.29 -8.30
C TRP A 20 -13.39 -13.56 -9.57
N ASP A 21 -14.00 -12.43 -9.84
CA ASP A 21 -13.54 -11.49 -10.86
C ASP A 21 -12.38 -10.62 -10.34
N VAL A 22 -11.78 -9.87 -11.21
CA VAL A 22 -10.62 -9.03 -10.89
C VAL A 22 -10.98 -7.90 -9.93
N ASP A 23 -12.15 -7.28 -10.09
CA ASP A 23 -12.58 -6.15 -9.25
C ASP A 23 -12.85 -6.62 -7.82
N ARG A 24 -13.43 -7.80 -7.65
CA ARG A 24 -13.64 -8.44 -6.34
C ARG A 24 -12.31 -8.80 -5.67
N CYS A 25 -11.35 -9.36 -6.42
CA CYS A 25 -10.01 -9.65 -5.90
C CYS A 25 -9.30 -8.40 -5.40
N MET A 26 -9.35 -7.31 -6.17
CA MET A 26 -8.75 -6.03 -5.79
C MET A 26 -9.43 -5.42 -4.56
N ASN A 27 -10.78 -5.45 -4.50
CA ASN A 27 -11.54 -4.98 -3.33
C ASN A 27 -11.14 -5.72 -2.06
N TYR A 28 -11.14 -7.04 -2.13
CA TYR A 28 -10.76 -7.88 -1.00
C TYR A 28 -9.32 -7.56 -0.54
N ALA A 29 -8.39 -7.44 -1.49
CA ALA A 29 -7.01 -7.09 -1.20
C ALA A 29 -6.90 -5.76 -0.47
N VAL A 30 -7.54 -4.69 -0.96
CA VAL A 30 -7.49 -3.36 -0.33
C VAL A 30 -8.07 -3.38 1.08
N GLN A 31 -9.14 -4.15 1.33
CA GLN A 31 -9.76 -4.24 2.66
C GLN A 31 -8.92 -5.04 3.67
N HIS A 32 -8.21 -6.07 3.21
CA HIS A 32 -7.50 -7.01 4.09
C HIS A 32 -5.98 -6.82 4.09
N ASN A 33 -5.42 -5.98 3.23
CA ASN A 33 -3.97 -5.78 3.15
C ASN A 33 -3.44 -5.03 4.38
N ARG A 34 -2.42 -5.61 5.00
CA ARG A 34 -1.80 -5.07 6.22
C ARG A 34 -1.09 -3.74 5.98
N THR A 35 -0.49 -3.55 4.79
CA THR A 35 0.18 -2.30 4.43
C THR A 35 -0.83 -1.15 4.31
N VAL A 36 -1.99 -1.39 3.70
CA VAL A 36 -3.08 -0.41 3.62
C VAL A 36 -3.55 -0.03 5.03
N ARG A 37 -3.75 -1.01 5.91
CA ARG A 37 -4.16 -0.76 7.30
C ARG A 37 -3.09 -0.01 8.09
N GLN A 38 -1.81 -0.32 7.87
CA GLN A 38 -0.71 0.41 8.50
C GLN A 38 -0.72 1.89 8.09
N ARG A 39 -0.86 2.18 6.77
CA ARG A 39 -0.93 3.56 6.26
C ARG A 39 -2.17 4.32 6.75
N GLU A 40 -3.29 3.64 6.94
CA GLU A 40 -4.48 4.21 7.56
C GLU A 40 -4.18 4.69 8.99
N LEU A 41 -3.55 3.84 9.82
CA LEU A 41 -3.18 4.19 11.19
C LEU A 41 -2.13 5.32 11.24
N GLU A 42 -1.18 5.35 10.30
CA GLU A 42 -0.22 6.45 10.17
C GLU A 42 -0.93 7.78 9.82
N ALA A 43 -1.93 7.76 8.94
CA ALA A 43 -2.74 8.93 8.63
C ALA A 43 -3.58 9.38 9.84
N ASP A 44 -4.09 8.45 10.65
CA ASP A 44 -4.80 8.77 11.89
C ASP A 44 -3.85 9.36 12.94
N ASN A 45 -2.63 8.82 13.10
CA ASN A 45 -1.60 9.42 13.96
C ASN A 45 -1.28 10.86 13.55
N ALA A 46 -1.17 11.16 12.25
CA ALA A 46 -0.97 12.51 11.77
C ALA A 46 -2.18 13.43 12.06
N ARG A 47 -3.40 12.89 12.11
CA ARG A 47 -4.60 13.60 12.57
C ARG A 47 -4.52 13.96 14.04
N LEU A 48 -4.07 13.01 14.87
CA LEU A 48 -3.85 13.23 16.32
C LEU A 48 -2.73 14.25 16.57
N ASP A 49 -1.64 14.22 15.78
CA ASP A 49 -0.59 15.24 15.84
C ASP A 49 -1.12 16.63 15.50
N ARG A 50 -2.06 16.75 14.56
CA ARG A 50 -2.75 18.02 14.30
C ARG A 50 -3.59 18.46 15.50
N MET A 51 -4.31 17.56 16.17
CA MET A 51 -5.05 17.87 17.40
C MET A 51 -4.10 18.34 18.50
N LYS A 52 -2.95 17.67 18.69
CA LYS A 52 -1.90 18.07 19.61
C LYS A 52 -1.36 19.46 19.30
N ALA A 53 -1.14 19.78 18.02
CA ALA A 53 -0.70 21.12 17.61
C ALA A 53 -1.74 22.20 17.92
N ILE A 54 -3.05 21.90 17.78
CA ILE A 54 -4.13 22.79 18.19
C ILE A 54 -4.14 22.91 19.74
N GLY A 55 -4.01 21.80 20.45
CA GLY A 55 -3.95 21.78 21.91
C GLY A 55 -2.79 22.59 22.51
N SER A 56 -1.70 22.83 21.75
CA SER A 56 -0.58 23.66 22.19
C SER A 56 -0.93 25.14 22.42
N PHE A 57 -2.11 25.59 22.01
CA PHE A 57 -2.65 26.92 22.35
C PHE A 57 -3.35 26.96 23.70
N LEU A 58 -3.68 25.81 24.27
CA LEU A 58 -4.33 25.72 25.57
C LEU A 58 -3.32 25.77 26.72
N PRO A 59 -3.73 26.19 27.91
CA PRO A 59 -2.85 26.14 29.06
C PRO A 59 -2.51 24.68 29.42
N GLY A 60 -1.23 24.41 29.63
CA GLY A 60 -0.78 23.17 30.27
C GLY A 60 -0.86 23.34 31.78
N VAL A 61 -1.51 22.42 32.49
CA VAL A 61 -1.62 22.42 33.96
C VAL A 61 -0.87 21.22 34.48
N THR A 62 0.02 21.46 35.46
CA THR A 62 0.79 20.43 36.14
C THR A 62 0.63 20.59 37.65
N ALA A 63 0.43 19.49 38.36
CA ALA A 63 0.48 19.43 39.80
C ALA A 63 1.70 18.62 40.24
N ALA A 64 2.43 19.11 41.21
CA ALA A 64 3.61 18.46 41.74
C ALA A 64 3.59 18.46 43.26
N THR A 65 4.12 17.42 43.87
CA THR A 65 4.44 17.34 45.28
C THR A 65 5.87 16.84 45.43
N SER A 66 6.59 17.39 46.40
CA SER A 66 7.94 16.99 46.69
C SER A 66 8.08 16.70 48.18
N ILE A 67 8.76 15.64 48.53
CA ILE A 67 9.12 15.28 49.90
C ILE A 67 10.64 15.25 49.96
N GLN A 68 11.20 16.01 50.93
CA GLN A 68 12.64 16.11 51.10
C GLN A 68 13.01 16.04 52.55
N TYR A 69 13.95 15.18 52.90
CA TYR A 69 14.64 15.18 54.18
C TYR A 69 16.01 15.81 54.00
N ASN A 70 16.32 16.83 54.80
CA ASN A 70 17.63 17.45 54.79
C ASN A 70 18.33 17.13 56.15
N PHE A 71 19.56 16.72 56.06
CA PHE A 71 20.40 16.41 57.21
C PHE A 71 21.66 17.29 57.18
N GLY A 72 21.96 17.97 58.29
CA GLY A 72 23.14 18.81 58.36
C GLY A 72 22.84 20.27 58.69
N ARG A 73 23.80 21.18 58.40
CA ARG A 73 23.66 22.60 58.69
C ARG A 73 22.69 23.27 57.75
N SER A 74 21.60 23.81 58.29
CA SER A 74 20.53 24.48 57.53
C SER A 74 20.16 25.79 58.23
N VAL A 75 19.50 26.68 57.49
CA VAL A 75 18.90 27.89 58.06
C VAL A 75 17.53 27.51 58.62
N ASP A 76 17.32 27.82 59.88
CA ASP A 76 16.02 27.71 60.54
C ASP A 76 15.11 28.84 60.02
N PRO A 77 13.93 28.53 59.42
CA PRO A 77 13.04 29.53 58.86
C PRO A 77 12.39 30.47 59.89
N GLU A 78 12.31 30.07 61.17
CA GLU A 78 11.70 30.89 62.20
C GLU A 78 12.68 31.89 62.81
N THR A 79 13.92 31.44 63.04
CA THR A 79 14.94 32.24 63.74
C THR A 79 15.95 32.89 62.78
N ASN A 80 15.96 32.49 61.53
CA ASN A 80 16.92 32.86 60.49
C ASN A 80 18.40 32.64 60.92
N THR A 81 18.63 31.66 61.78
CA THR A 81 19.97 31.26 62.31
C THR A 81 20.43 29.95 61.66
N TYR A 82 21.77 29.74 61.59
CA TYR A 82 22.35 28.50 61.11
C TYR A 82 22.43 27.46 62.21
N ASN A 83 21.60 26.40 62.11
CA ASN A 83 21.61 25.29 63.04
C ASN A 83 21.89 23.97 62.30
N THR A 84 22.45 22.97 63.02
CA THR A 84 22.56 21.61 62.52
C THR A 84 21.24 20.91 62.78
N LEU A 85 20.39 20.84 61.76
CA LEU A 85 19.01 20.38 61.85
C LEU A 85 18.74 19.21 60.91
N SER A 86 17.91 18.30 61.33
CA SER A 86 17.31 17.30 60.47
C SER A 86 15.87 17.75 60.18
N THR A 87 15.58 18.11 58.92
CA THR A 87 14.31 18.73 58.57
C THR A 87 13.55 17.88 57.52
N PHE A 88 12.25 17.89 57.67
CA PHE A 88 11.30 17.35 56.72
C PHE A 88 10.59 18.52 55.99
N ASN A 89 10.68 18.54 54.68
CA ASN A 89 10.01 19.52 53.82
C ASN A 89 9.05 18.79 52.88
N ASN A 90 7.84 19.26 52.80
CA ASN A 90 6.88 18.76 51.83
C ASN A 90 6.29 19.97 51.06
N GLY A 91 6.52 20.02 49.75
CA GLY A 91 6.02 21.06 48.89
C GLY A 91 4.86 20.56 48.02
N TYR A 92 3.90 21.43 47.84
CA TYR A 92 2.74 21.20 46.93
C TYR A 92 2.67 22.37 45.95
N SER A 93 2.55 22.10 44.67
CA SER A 93 2.35 23.13 43.66
C SER A 93 1.40 22.68 42.59
N MET A 94 0.64 23.64 42.07
CA MET A 94 -0.11 23.49 40.84
C MET A 94 0.20 24.70 39.96
N GLU A 95 0.74 24.42 38.78
CA GLU A 95 1.16 25.46 37.85
C GLU A 95 0.42 25.32 36.52
N ALA A 96 0.00 26.45 35.94
CA ALA A 96 -0.55 26.55 34.64
C ALA A 96 0.30 27.48 33.76
N SER A 97 0.61 27.09 32.55
CA SER A 97 1.33 27.93 31.61
C SER A 97 0.73 27.86 30.22
N MET A 98 0.65 29.03 29.55
CA MET A 98 0.10 29.15 28.20
C MET A 98 0.98 30.06 27.36
N PRO A 99 1.48 29.62 26.18
CA PRO A 99 2.20 30.48 25.27
C PRO A 99 1.25 31.46 24.57
N ILE A 100 1.41 32.77 24.79
CA ILE A 100 0.61 33.81 24.12
C ILE A 100 1.20 34.16 22.75
N PHE A 101 2.52 34.29 22.69
CA PHE A 101 3.23 34.63 21.45
C PHE A 101 4.53 33.83 21.34
N ARG A 102 4.76 33.27 20.17
CA ARG A 102 5.96 32.48 19.86
C ARG A 102 6.40 32.69 18.41
N GLY A 103 6.50 33.98 18.02
CA GLY A 103 6.94 34.32 16.65
C GLY A 103 6.09 33.73 15.52
N GLY A 104 4.81 33.49 15.75
CA GLY A 104 3.93 32.81 14.79
C GLY A 104 4.20 31.29 14.68
N GLY A 105 5.12 30.74 15.51
CA GLY A 105 5.49 29.30 15.47
C GLY A 105 4.30 28.38 15.71
N LEU A 106 3.43 28.68 16.70
CA LEU A 106 2.25 27.88 17.01
C LEU A 106 1.28 27.74 15.85
N VAL A 107 0.94 28.89 15.20
CA VAL A 107 0.05 28.90 14.02
C VAL A 107 0.66 28.09 12.86
N ASN A 108 1.95 28.26 12.63
CA ASN A 108 2.64 27.51 11.60
C ASN A 108 2.76 26.01 11.95
N GLU A 109 2.88 25.66 13.24
CA GLU A 109 2.87 24.25 13.65
C GLU A 109 1.54 23.55 13.32
N VAL A 110 0.39 24.23 13.56
CA VAL A 110 -0.93 23.72 13.12
C VAL A 110 -1.00 23.58 11.60
N ARG A 111 -0.45 24.56 10.85
CA ARG A 111 -0.40 24.50 9.38
C ARG A 111 0.48 23.33 8.89
N ARG A 112 1.65 23.14 9.53
CA ARG A 112 2.53 22.00 9.27
C ARG A 112 1.83 20.68 9.52
N ALA A 113 1.21 20.53 10.70
CA ALA A 113 0.51 19.31 11.09
C ALA A 113 -0.71 19.03 10.17
N LYS A 114 -1.43 20.09 9.71
CA LYS A 114 -2.48 19.92 8.70
C LYS A 114 -1.93 19.40 7.38
N ALA A 115 -0.81 19.95 6.90
CA ALA A 115 -0.20 19.50 5.65
C ALA A 115 0.34 18.04 5.78
N ALA A 116 0.93 17.70 6.94
CA ALA A 116 1.39 16.35 7.23
C ALA A 116 0.23 15.34 7.29
N TRP A 117 -0.91 15.73 7.88
CA TRP A 117 -2.11 14.88 7.85
C TRP A 117 -2.64 14.63 6.43
N LEU A 118 -2.71 15.67 5.60
CA LEU A 118 -3.12 15.52 4.20
C LEU A 118 -2.14 14.63 3.43
N MET A 119 -0.83 14.76 3.71
CA MET A 119 0.21 13.89 3.13
C MET A 119 0.00 12.43 3.56
N GLY A 120 -0.34 12.17 4.83
CA GLY A 120 -0.68 10.83 5.31
C GLY A 120 -1.92 10.25 4.61
N LYS A 121 -2.94 11.06 4.34
CA LYS A 121 -4.11 10.64 3.55
C LYS A 121 -3.73 10.26 2.11
N ALA A 122 -2.87 11.05 1.47
CA ALA A 122 -2.40 10.74 0.12
C ALA A 122 -1.55 9.46 0.10
N ALA A 123 -0.71 9.23 1.13
CA ALA A 123 0.06 8.00 1.30
C ALA A 123 -0.84 6.76 1.54
N TRP A 124 -1.93 6.93 2.26
CA TRP A 124 -2.93 5.87 2.42
C TRP A 124 -3.64 5.55 1.11
N GLN A 125 -4.03 6.58 0.32
CA GLN A 125 -4.62 6.35 -1.00
C GLN A 125 -3.63 5.68 -1.95
N GLU A 126 -2.37 6.12 -1.98
CA GLU A 126 -1.31 5.46 -2.75
C GLU A 126 -1.14 3.98 -2.40
N ALA A 127 -1.20 3.64 -1.10
CA ALA A 127 -1.11 2.24 -0.66
C ALA A 127 -2.30 1.40 -1.14
N LYS A 128 -3.53 1.97 -1.17
CA LYS A 128 -4.70 1.31 -1.75
C LYS A 128 -4.51 1.05 -3.24
N ASP A 129 -4.11 2.09 -3.98
CA ASP A 129 -3.91 2.03 -5.43
C ASP A 129 -2.83 1.02 -5.80
N ASN A 130 -1.69 1.05 -5.09
CA ASN A 130 -0.60 0.09 -5.31
C ASN A 130 -1.04 -1.34 -4.99
N THR A 131 -1.78 -1.55 -3.89
CA THR A 131 -2.31 -2.88 -3.54
C THR A 131 -3.27 -3.39 -4.61
N ALA A 132 -4.16 -2.53 -5.11
CA ALA A 132 -5.08 -2.88 -6.18
C ALA A 132 -4.32 -3.24 -7.49
N LEU A 133 -3.34 -2.42 -7.89
CA LEU A 133 -2.54 -2.67 -9.10
C LEU A 133 -1.68 -3.94 -8.98
N GLU A 134 -1.05 -4.18 -7.83
CA GLU A 134 -0.29 -5.41 -7.59
C GLU A 134 -1.19 -6.67 -7.61
N THR A 135 -2.40 -6.56 -7.06
CA THR A 135 -3.39 -7.65 -7.09
C THR A 135 -3.88 -7.88 -8.51
N PHE A 136 -4.13 -6.81 -9.26
CA PHE A 136 -4.49 -6.89 -10.67
C PHE A 136 -3.41 -7.59 -11.50
N GLN A 137 -2.13 -7.21 -11.32
CA GLN A 137 -1.01 -7.87 -11.97
C GLN A 137 -0.98 -9.37 -11.64
N ALA A 138 -1.07 -9.74 -10.36
CA ALA A 138 -1.05 -11.14 -9.94
C ALA A 138 -2.26 -11.94 -10.48
N TYR A 139 -3.42 -11.28 -10.63
CA TYR A 139 -4.60 -11.89 -11.25
C TYR A 139 -4.37 -12.16 -12.74
N ILE A 140 -3.80 -11.20 -13.48
CA ILE A 140 -3.45 -11.36 -14.90
C ILE A 140 -2.41 -12.47 -15.07
N ASP A 141 -1.39 -12.54 -14.20
CA ASP A 141 -0.38 -13.61 -14.23
C ASP A 141 -1.01 -14.98 -13.97
N ALA A 142 -1.96 -15.10 -13.05
CA ALA A 142 -2.70 -16.33 -12.80
C ALA A 142 -3.60 -16.72 -13.99
N LEU A 143 -4.25 -15.75 -14.65
CA LEU A 143 -5.01 -16.00 -15.88
C LEU A 143 -4.11 -16.46 -17.03
N TYR A 144 -2.92 -15.87 -17.17
CA TYR A 144 -1.92 -16.31 -18.14
C TYR A 144 -1.52 -17.76 -17.92
N CYS A 145 -1.16 -18.12 -16.68
CA CYS A 145 -0.82 -19.51 -16.32
C CYS A 145 -2.00 -20.47 -16.53
N TYR A 146 -3.23 -20.06 -16.25
CA TYR A 146 -4.42 -20.86 -16.55
C TYR A 146 -4.61 -21.06 -18.07
N GLY A 147 -4.43 -19.99 -18.86
CA GLY A 147 -4.52 -20.06 -20.31
C GLY A 147 -3.48 -21.00 -20.92
N THR A 148 -2.22 -20.93 -20.47
CA THR A 148 -1.15 -21.84 -20.91
C THR A 148 -1.39 -23.27 -20.46
N LEU A 149 -1.95 -23.50 -19.26
CA LEU A 149 -2.40 -24.83 -18.82
C LEU A 149 -3.49 -25.39 -19.74
N ARG A 150 -4.46 -24.57 -20.15
CA ARG A 150 -5.52 -24.96 -21.10
C ARG A 150 -4.94 -25.35 -22.46
N LEU A 151 -3.96 -24.58 -22.96
CA LEU A 151 -3.26 -24.90 -24.20
C LEU A 151 -2.46 -26.20 -24.08
N ALA A 152 -1.72 -26.41 -23.00
CA ALA A 152 -0.97 -27.65 -22.77
C ALA A 152 -1.88 -28.87 -22.67
N ARG A 153 -3.07 -28.74 -22.05
CA ARG A 153 -4.08 -29.81 -22.01
C ARG A 153 -4.59 -30.16 -23.40
N LYS A 154 -4.93 -29.14 -24.21
CA LYS A 154 -5.36 -29.32 -25.60
C LYS A 154 -4.27 -30.04 -26.41
N LYS A 155 -3.02 -29.61 -26.26
CA LYS A 155 -1.87 -30.19 -26.95
C LYS A 155 -1.65 -31.66 -26.60
N LEU A 156 -1.75 -32.03 -25.31
CA LEU A 156 -1.65 -33.43 -24.89
C LEU A 156 -2.78 -34.29 -25.49
N GLN A 157 -4.02 -33.78 -25.50
CA GLN A 157 -5.15 -34.50 -26.13
C GLN A 157 -4.94 -34.71 -27.62
N GLU A 158 -4.33 -33.73 -28.33
CA GLU A 158 -3.99 -33.86 -29.75
C GLU A 158 -2.87 -34.90 -29.97
N SER A 159 -1.82 -34.91 -29.15
CA SER A 159 -0.72 -35.87 -29.25
C SER A 159 -1.18 -37.29 -28.87
N ASP A 160 -2.06 -37.47 -27.86
CA ASP A 160 -2.68 -38.78 -27.53
C ASP A 160 -3.46 -39.32 -28.72
N SER A 161 -4.27 -38.47 -29.37
CA SER A 161 -5.05 -38.86 -30.53
C SER A 161 -4.17 -39.23 -31.72
N LEU A 162 -3.06 -38.49 -31.94
CA LEU A 162 -2.13 -38.75 -33.02
C LEU A 162 -1.31 -40.00 -32.80
N LEU A 163 -0.84 -40.26 -31.56
CA LEU A 163 -0.15 -41.50 -31.16
C LEU A 163 -1.05 -42.72 -31.38
N TYR A 164 -2.32 -42.64 -30.96
CA TYR A 164 -3.28 -43.73 -31.18
C TYR A 164 -3.44 -44.06 -32.65
N LYS A 165 -3.59 -43.03 -33.53
CA LYS A 165 -3.71 -43.24 -34.98
C LYS A 165 -2.41 -43.81 -35.56
N THR A 166 -1.22 -43.31 -35.15
CA THR A 166 0.07 -43.78 -35.64
C THR A 166 0.32 -45.26 -35.28
N ARG A 167 -0.01 -45.67 -34.06
CA ARG A 167 0.05 -47.08 -33.63
C ARG A 167 -0.86 -47.97 -34.48
N ARG A 168 -2.08 -47.47 -34.78
CA ARG A 168 -3.01 -48.23 -35.63
C ARG A 168 -2.52 -48.37 -37.06
N GLN A 169 -1.85 -47.34 -37.60
CA GLN A 169 -1.23 -47.38 -38.93
C GLN A 169 0.01 -48.27 -38.95
N GLU A 170 0.78 -48.37 -37.88
CA GLU A 170 1.89 -49.31 -37.76
C GLU A 170 1.42 -50.75 -37.75
N GLU A 171 0.36 -51.07 -36.98
CA GLU A 171 -0.26 -52.42 -36.98
C GLU A 171 -0.72 -52.85 -38.37
N LEU A 172 -1.10 -51.89 -39.21
CA LEU A 172 -1.51 -52.13 -40.62
C LEU A 172 -0.33 -52.11 -41.60
N GLY A 173 0.90 -51.90 -41.09
CA GLY A 173 2.12 -51.87 -41.93
C GLY A 173 2.27 -50.56 -42.77
N LEU A 174 1.48 -49.51 -42.45
CA LEU A 174 1.50 -48.23 -43.16
C LEU A 174 2.53 -47.26 -42.60
N LYS A 175 2.99 -47.44 -41.35
CA LYS A 175 3.99 -46.65 -40.68
C LYS A 175 5.07 -47.52 -40.05
N GLY A 176 6.25 -46.94 -39.80
CA GLY A 176 7.35 -47.62 -39.14
C GLY A 176 7.32 -47.51 -37.62
N LEU A 177 8.00 -48.44 -36.93
CA LEU A 177 8.16 -48.40 -35.45
C LEU A 177 8.85 -47.09 -35.01
N SER A 178 9.71 -46.50 -35.87
CA SER A 178 10.33 -45.18 -35.61
C SER A 178 9.33 -44.05 -35.46
N ASP A 179 8.25 -44.05 -36.26
CA ASP A 179 7.19 -43.08 -36.19
C ASP A 179 6.42 -43.18 -34.88
N VAL A 180 6.13 -44.44 -34.43
CA VAL A 180 5.49 -44.69 -33.14
C VAL A 180 6.36 -44.19 -32.00
N ALA A 181 7.64 -44.56 -31.99
CA ALA A 181 8.59 -44.14 -30.92
C ALA A 181 8.70 -42.60 -30.84
N GLN A 182 8.67 -41.91 -31.99
CA GLN A 182 8.71 -40.47 -32.06
C GLN A 182 7.43 -39.83 -31.49
N MET A 183 6.27 -40.41 -31.77
CA MET A 183 4.98 -39.94 -31.22
C MET A 183 4.88 -40.21 -29.71
N GLU A 184 5.42 -41.35 -29.21
CA GLU A 184 5.50 -41.64 -27.78
C GLU A 184 6.40 -40.64 -27.03
N ALA A 185 7.55 -40.30 -27.60
CA ALA A 185 8.45 -39.27 -27.06
C ALA A 185 7.76 -37.88 -27.01
N GLN A 186 7.00 -37.53 -28.05
CA GLN A 186 6.24 -36.28 -28.07
C GLN A 186 5.13 -36.27 -27.01
N GLN A 187 4.36 -37.33 -26.89
CA GLN A 187 3.29 -37.47 -25.91
C GLN A 187 3.84 -37.37 -24.49
N ALA A 188 4.98 -38.02 -24.19
CA ALA A 188 5.67 -37.90 -22.90
C ALA A 188 6.11 -36.46 -22.61
N THR A 189 6.61 -35.74 -23.63
CA THR A 189 6.96 -34.32 -23.54
C THR A 189 5.74 -33.46 -23.23
N ASP A 190 4.62 -33.68 -23.93
CA ASP A 190 3.39 -32.90 -23.72
C ASP A 190 2.75 -33.21 -22.35
N SER A 191 2.86 -34.46 -21.85
CA SER A 191 2.45 -34.84 -20.49
C SER A 191 3.29 -34.13 -19.40
N TYR A 192 4.62 -34.08 -19.62
CA TYR A 192 5.51 -33.30 -18.74
C TYR A 192 5.11 -31.82 -18.74
N ASN A 193 4.91 -31.23 -19.93
CA ASN A 193 4.52 -29.83 -20.08
C ASN A 193 3.19 -29.53 -19.37
N LEU A 194 2.19 -30.39 -19.48
CA LEU A 194 0.93 -30.25 -18.75
C LEU A 194 1.15 -30.18 -17.23
N THR A 195 1.96 -31.08 -16.70
CA THR A 195 2.29 -31.12 -15.26
C THR A 195 3.02 -29.86 -14.85
N HIS A 196 3.99 -29.40 -15.66
CA HIS A 196 4.74 -28.18 -15.41
C HIS A 196 3.82 -26.95 -15.40
N GLN A 197 2.93 -26.78 -16.41
CA GLN A 197 1.99 -25.66 -16.47
C GLN A 197 0.98 -25.68 -15.30
N LYS A 198 0.59 -26.88 -14.84
CA LYS A 198 -0.26 -27.02 -13.66
C LYS A 198 0.44 -26.48 -12.41
N ASN A 199 1.70 -26.83 -12.20
CA ASN A 199 2.49 -26.34 -11.06
C ASN A 199 2.67 -24.81 -11.12
N LEU A 200 2.90 -24.24 -12.33
CA LEU A 200 2.99 -22.79 -12.51
C LEU A 200 1.67 -22.09 -12.16
N TYR A 201 0.53 -22.64 -12.58
CA TYR A 201 -0.77 -22.09 -12.25
C TYR A 201 -1.06 -22.13 -10.74
N GLU A 202 -0.77 -23.24 -10.08
CA GLU A 202 -0.92 -23.36 -8.63
C GLU A 202 -0.03 -22.35 -7.88
N THR A 203 1.21 -22.13 -8.35
CA THR A 203 2.11 -21.12 -7.81
C THR A 203 1.59 -19.70 -8.02
N ALA A 204 1.05 -19.40 -9.21
CA ALA A 204 0.47 -18.09 -9.51
C ALA A 204 -0.78 -17.80 -8.65
N LEU A 205 -1.64 -18.81 -8.44
CA LEU A 205 -2.77 -18.70 -7.52
C LEU A 205 -2.32 -18.43 -6.08
N LEU A 206 -1.28 -19.11 -5.61
CA LEU A 206 -0.73 -18.87 -4.27
C LEU A 206 -0.18 -17.45 -4.15
N THR A 207 0.49 -16.95 -5.18
CA THR A 207 0.99 -15.56 -5.23
C THR A 207 -0.17 -14.55 -5.18
N LEU A 208 -1.24 -14.79 -5.93
CA LEU A 208 -2.43 -13.95 -5.89
C LEU A 208 -3.08 -13.95 -4.49
N LYS A 209 -3.26 -15.12 -3.89
CA LYS A 209 -3.78 -15.24 -2.51
C LYS A 209 -2.91 -14.47 -1.51
N GLN A 210 -1.59 -14.54 -1.65
CA GLN A 210 -0.66 -13.80 -0.80
C GLN A 210 -0.82 -12.28 -0.97
N LYS A 211 -0.93 -11.79 -2.22
CA LYS A 211 -1.16 -10.35 -2.49
C LYS A 211 -2.48 -9.86 -1.92
N MET A 212 -3.51 -10.69 -1.98
CA MET A 212 -4.83 -10.40 -1.41
C MET A 212 -4.88 -10.53 0.12
N ASN A 213 -3.88 -11.14 0.77
CA ASN A 213 -4.00 -11.61 2.17
C ASN A 213 -5.14 -12.63 2.36
N PHE A 214 -5.43 -13.40 1.32
CA PHE A 214 -6.45 -14.44 1.33
C PHE A 214 -5.90 -15.72 2.00
N PRO A 215 -6.71 -16.48 2.77
CA PRO A 215 -6.25 -17.73 3.39
C PRO A 215 -5.71 -18.70 2.35
N ALA A 216 -4.52 -19.26 2.59
CA ALA A 216 -3.87 -20.14 1.62
C ALA A 216 -4.63 -21.46 1.41
N GLU A 217 -5.36 -21.92 2.45
CA GLU A 217 -6.11 -23.19 2.48
C GLU A 217 -7.43 -23.11 1.72
N ASP A 218 -8.04 -21.92 1.61
CA ASP A 218 -9.32 -21.74 0.94
C ASP A 218 -9.17 -21.84 -0.58
N THR A 219 -10.19 -22.36 -1.24
CA THR A 219 -10.20 -22.49 -2.71
C THR A 219 -10.54 -21.14 -3.35
N LEU A 220 -9.73 -20.72 -4.32
CA LEU A 220 -9.96 -19.51 -5.12
C LEU A 220 -10.21 -19.93 -6.57
N GLN A 221 -11.41 -19.66 -7.09
CA GLN A 221 -11.76 -19.92 -8.48
C GLN A 221 -11.86 -18.59 -9.24
N LEU A 222 -11.00 -18.41 -10.25
CA LEU A 222 -10.95 -17.17 -11.04
C LEU A 222 -12.01 -17.20 -12.15
N ASP A 223 -12.51 -15.99 -12.46
CA ASP A 223 -13.29 -15.79 -13.68
C ASP A 223 -12.37 -15.85 -14.90
N THR A 224 -12.62 -16.82 -15.75
CA THR A 224 -11.84 -17.06 -16.97
C THR A 224 -12.53 -16.56 -18.25
N ALA A 225 -13.70 -15.93 -18.15
CA ALA A 225 -14.47 -15.44 -19.30
C ALA A 225 -13.68 -14.41 -20.14
N VAL A 226 -12.78 -13.67 -19.49
CA VAL A 226 -11.88 -12.70 -20.13
C VAL A 226 -10.94 -13.35 -21.16
N LEU A 227 -10.68 -14.66 -21.07
CA LEU A 227 -9.85 -15.38 -22.03
C LEU A 227 -10.59 -15.70 -23.35
N ASP A 228 -11.92 -15.62 -23.34
CA ASP A 228 -12.74 -15.89 -24.52
C ASP A 228 -12.89 -14.63 -25.38
N THR A 229 -12.59 -14.77 -26.61
CA THR A 229 -12.07 -13.87 -27.67
C THR A 229 -12.87 -12.60 -28.00
N GLN A 230 -14.07 -12.37 -27.49
CA GLN A 230 -14.94 -11.28 -27.98
C GLN A 230 -14.79 -9.93 -27.27
N THR A 231 -14.18 -9.89 -26.09
CA THR A 231 -14.10 -8.68 -25.26
C THR A 231 -13.12 -7.63 -25.76
N LEU A 232 -12.14 -8.02 -26.61
CA LEU A 232 -11.07 -7.13 -27.09
C LEU A 232 -11.51 -6.17 -28.20
N GLN A 233 -12.55 -6.49 -28.97
CA GLN A 233 -13.00 -5.62 -30.08
C GLN A 233 -13.59 -4.28 -29.61
N TYR A 234 -14.08 -4.19 -28.38
CA TYR A 234 -14.70 -2.97 -27.84
C TYR A 234 -13.74 -1.92 -27.32
N ILE A 235 -12.50 -2.30 -26.97
CA ILE A 235 -11.51 -1.40 -26.37
C ILE A 235 -10.67 -0.65 -27.42
N LEU A 236 -10.87 -0.97 -28.69
CA LEU A 236 -10.08 -0.48 -29.82
C LEU A 236 -10.28 1.00 -30.18
N LEU A 237 -11.22 1.73 -29.58
CA LEU A 237 -11.77 2.96 -30.17
C LEU A 237 -11.28 4.28 -29.54
N THR A 238 -10.46 4.31 -28.50
CA THR A 238 -10.00 5.58 -27.91
C THR A 238 -8.50 5.78 -28.07
N GLN A 239 -8.12 6.49 -29.15
CA GLN A 239 -6.78 7.10 -29.24
C GLN A 239 -6.74 8.32 -28.32
N GLU A 240 -6.21 8.13 -27.12
CA GLU A 240 -5.99 9.21 -26.15
C GLU A 240 -4.55 9.72 -26.27
N ARG A 241 -4.40 11.05 -26.29
CA ARG A 241 -3.08 11.66 -26.33
C ARG A 241 -2.44 11.57 -24.94
N ALA A 242 -1.20 11.15 -24.88
CA ALA A 242 -0.46 11.03 -23.61
C ALA A 242 -0.40 12.36 -22.82
N ASP A 243 -0.34 13.52 -23.52
CA ASP A 243 -0.34 14.84 -22.90
C ASP A 243 -1.66 15.15 -22.16
N ASP A 244 -2.79 14.65 -22.65
CA ASP A 244 -4.09 14.86 -22.01
C ASP A 244 -4.22 14.00 -20.75
N VAL A 245 -3.77 12.74 -20.83
CA VAL A 245 -3.69 11.84 -19.68
C VAL A 245 -2.76 12.41 -18.61
N PHE A 246 -1.59 12.92 -19.01
CA PHE A 246 -0.63 13.53 -18.08
C PHE A 246 -1.21 14.76 -17.35
N ARG A 247 -1.93 15.66 -18.08
CA ARG A 247 -2.59 16.81 -17.44
C ARG A 247 -3.60 16.42 -16.36
N ILE A 248 -4.32 15.31 -16.58
CA ILE A 248 -5.24 14.79 -15.56
C ILE A 248 -4.46 14.19 -14.41
N ALA A 249 -3.45 13.35 -14.71
CA ALA A 249 -2.61 12.68 -13.72
C ALA A 249 -1.92 13.66 -12.74
N LEU A 250 -1.52 14.84 -13.21
CA LEU A 250 -0.94 15.88 -12.34
C LEU A 250 -1.84 16.27 -11.15
N ASN A 251 -3.16 16.16 -11.31
CA ASN A 251 -4.11 16.58 -10.27
C ASN A 251 -4.60 15.41 -9.40
N VAL A 252 -4.58 14.17 -9.92
CA VAL A 252 -5.20 13.02 -9.25
C VAL A 252 -4.18 12.06 -8.65
N ASN A 253 -2.93 12.04 -9.14
CA ASN A 253 -1.94 11.06 -8.72
C ASN A 253 -1.52 11.26 -7.25
N PRO A 254 -1.71 10.27 -6.36
CA PRO A 254 -1.43 10.39 -4.92
C PRO A 254 0.05 10.60 -4.60
N THR A 255 0.96 9.98 -5.36
CA THR A 255 2.41 10.11 -5.15
C THR A 255 2.88 11.55 -5.41
N LEU A 256 2.38 12.18 -6.49
CA LEU A 256 2.67 13.57 -6.78
C LEU A 256 2.05 14.52 -5.74
N GLN A 257 0.83 14.23 -5.28
CA GLN A 257 0.19 15.00 -4.19
C GLN A 257 1.01 14.91 -2.89
N GLN A 258 1.57 13.74 -2.55
CA GLN A 258 2.47 13.59 -1.41
C GLN A 258 3.72 14.46 -1.56
N ALA A 259 4.36 14.44 -2.72
CA ALA A 259 5.55 15.27 -2.98
C ALA A 259 5.25 16.77 -2.85
N ALA A 260 4.12 17.24 -3.38
CA ALA A 260 3.65 18.60 -3.25
C ALA A 260 3.38 19.00 -1.78
N LEU A 261 2.75 18.10 -1.02
CA LEU A 261 2.49 18.31 0.41
C LEU A 261 3.76 18.25 1.24
N ASN A 262 4.74 17.42 0.89
CA ASN A 262 6.07 17.42 1.51
C ASN A 262 6.80 18.76 1.31
N ALA A 263 6.79 19.31 0.10
CA ALA A 263 7.32 20.64 -0.16
C ALA A 263 6.61 21.71 0.69
N LYS A 264 5.29 21.63 0.85
CA LYS A 264 4.51 22.52 1.71
C LYS A 264 4.86 22.36 3.19
N VAL A 265 5.05 21.14 3.68
CA VAL A 265 5.53 20.88 5.06
C VAL A 265 6.90 21.50 5.27
N ALA A 266 7.81 21.35 4.32
CA ALA A 266 9.15 21.94 4.38
C ALA A 266 9.12 23.48 4.36
N ASP A 267 8.25 24.11 3.55
CA ASP A 267 8.06 25.58 3.57
C ASP A 267 7.55 26.07 4.92
N VAL A 268 6.56 25.37 5.49
CA VAL A 268 6.05 25.75 6.82
C VAL A 268 7.10 25.53 7.91
N ARG A 269 7.92 24.47 7.83
CA ARG A 269 9.06 24.27 8.75
C ARG A 269 10.06 25.43 8.65
N ARG A 270 10.32 25.93 7.43
CA ARG A 270 11.14 27.13 7.20
C ARG A 270 10.56 28.35 7.92
N LYS A 271 9.23 28.52 7.90
CA LYS A 271 8.55 29.60 8.63
C LYS A 271 8.61 29.41 10.15
N ILE A 272 8.53 28.16 10.64
CA ILE A 272 8.67 27.84 12.07
C ILE A 272 10.10 28.14 12.56
N SER A 273 11.13 27.86 11.75
CA SER A 273 12.52 28.12 12.14
C SER A 273 12.81 29.58 12.44
N TRP A 274 12.07 30.49 11.84
CA TRP A 274 12.12 31.93 12.15
C TRP A 274 11.68 32.26 13.59
N ALA A 275 10.73 31.47 14.14
CA ALA A 275 10.24 31.67 15.50
C ALA A 275 11.33 31.49 16.58
N ASN A 276 12.44 30.81 16.26
CA ASN A 276 13.56 30.62 17.19
C ASN A 276 14.46 31.84 17.38
N VAL A 277 14.27 32.91 16.60
CA VAL A 277 15.07 34.14 16.67
C VAL A 277 14.24 35.35 17.05
N VAL A 278 12.94 35.21 17.28
CA VAL A 278 12.05 36.27 17.74
C VAL A 278 11.66 36.09 19.20
N PRO A 279 11.24 37.15 19.92
CA PRO A 279 10.78 37.03 21.28
C PRO A 279 9.61 36.07 21.44
N SER A 280 9.53 35.40 22.62
CA SER A 280 8.37 34.60 23.02
C SER A 280 7.75 35.16 24.29
N ILE A 281 6.43 35.08 24.42
CA ILE A 281 5.65 35.56 25.54
C ILE A 281 4.81 34.41 26.06
N THR A 282 4.92 34.12 27.38
CA THR A 282 4.19 33.06 28.06
C THR A 282 3.45 33.66 29.25
N LEU A 283 2.15 33.38 29.35
CA LEU A 283 1.36 33.59 30.56
C LEU A 283 1.53 32.37 31.46
N PHE A 284 1.80 32.61 32.73
CA PHE A 284 1.90 31.55 33.73
C PHE A 284 1.25 31.97 35.03
N GLY A 285 0.82 30.99 35.80
CA GLY A 285 0.29 31.23 37.15
C GLY A 285 0.24 29.92 37.92
N GLY A 286 0.13 30.04 39.24
CA GLY A 286 0.10 28.85 40.04
C GLY A 286 -0.35 29.13 41.46
N ILE A 287 -0.57 28.03 42.15
CA ILE A 287 -0.80 27.99 43.58
C ILE A 287 0.21 27.04 44.21
N SER A 288 0.70 27.38 45.40
CA SER A 288 1.63 26.54 46.13
C SER A 288 1.36 26.59 47.61
N SER A 289 1.75 25.55 48.31
CA SER A 289 1.82 25.49 49.78
C SER A 289 2.95 24.57 50.20
N SER A 290 3.37 24.69 51.41
CA SER A 290 4.44 23.86 51.95
C SER A 290 4.19 23.49 53.41
N TYR A 291 4.76 22.35 53.81
CA TYR A 291 4.84 21.90 55.18
C TYR A 291 6.31 21.65 55.55
N TYR A 292 6.71 22.22 56.66
CA TYR A 292 8.06 22.10 57.18
C TYR A 292 8.02 21.58 58.61
N LYS A 293 8.89 20.64 58.94
CA LYS A 293 9.04 20.12 60.31
C LYS A 293 10.51 19.78 60.60
N GLU A 294 11.00 20.20 61.73
CA GLU A 294 12.24 19.67 62.32
C GLU A 294 11.96 18.31 62.97
N LEU A 295 12.76 17.28 62.64
CA LEU A 295 12.49 15.90 63.06
C LEU A 295 12.58 15.66 64.58
N HIS A 296 13.31 16.48 65.29
CA HIS A 296 13.54 16.36 66.72
C HIS A 296 12.84 17.44 67.56
N SER A 297 11.98 18.25 66.98
CA SER A 297 11.22 19.31 67.64
C SER A 297 9.72 19.05 67.56
N THR A 298 9.01 19.34 68.62
CA THR A 298 7.54 19.28 68.72
C THR A 298 6.90 20.67 68.64
N ALA A 299 7.69 21.73 68.42
CA ALA A 299 7.24 23.11 68.50
C ALA A 299 6.57 23.66 67.23
N TYR A 300 6.55 22.86 66.17
CA TYR A 300 6.01 23.32 64.86
C TYR A 300 4.49 23.16 64.78
N PRO A 301 3.77 24.09 64.12
CA PRO A 301 2.34 23.95 63.86
C PRO A 301 2.03 22.68 63.03
N ASP A 302 0.83 22.18 63.23
CA ASP A 302 0.34 20.99 62.55
C ASP A 302 0.28 21.22 61.02
N PHE A 303 0.17 20.13 60.26
CA PHE A 303 0.13 20.15 58.80
C PHE A 303 -0.97 21.07 58.26
N ARG A 304 -2.18 21.02 58.81
CA ARG A 304 -3.33 21.80 58.32
C ARG A 304 -3.09 23.29 58.52
N THR A 305 -2.57 23.68 59.64
CA THR A 305 -2.25 25.08 59.94
C THR A 305 -1.17 25.61 59.03
N GLN A 306 -0.08 24.88 58.82
CA GLN A 306 0.99 25.29 57.91
C GLN A 306 0.53 25.32 56.47
N PHE A 307 -0.21 24.27 56.04
CA PHE A 307 -0.73 24.18 54.68
C PHE A 307 -1.60 25.40 54.31
N ASN A 308 -2.46 25.84 55.22
CA ASN A 308 -3.29 27.03 55.04
C ASN A 308 -2.50 28.34 55.10
N ASN A 309 -1.59 28.47 56.03
CA ASN A 309 -0.81 29.69 56.24
C ASN A 309 0.24 29.91 55.15
N ASN A 310 0.80 28.83 54.59
CA ASN A 310 1.82 28.86 53.55
C ASN A 310 1.18 28.86 52.16
N PHE A 311 -0.15 28.90 52.05
CA PHE A 311 -0.82 28.96 50.73
C PHE A 311 -0.51 30.28 50.05
N GLY A 312 0.04 30.17 48.86
CA GLY A 312 0.38 31.30 47.98
C GLY A 312 -0.18 31.10 46.58
N SER A 313 -0.51 32.20 45.92
CA SER A 313 -0.93 32.19 44.51
C SER A 313 -0.21 33.31 43.76
N TYR A 314 0.09 33.07 42.47
CA TYR A 314 0.73 34.04 41.63
C TYR A 314 0.21 33.93 40.18
N VAL A 315 0.30 35.04 39.45
CA VAL A 315 0.10 35.11 38.02
C VAL A 315 1.14 36.07 37.43
N GLY A 316 1.66 35.72 36.29
CA GLY A 316 2.71 36.52 35.67
C GLY A 316 2.80 36.31 34.14
N ILE A 317 3.48 37.20 33.50
CA ILE A 317 3.85 37.14 32.10
C ILE A 317 5.37 37.11 32.00
N SER A 318 5.90 36.15 31.28
CA SER A 318 7.32 36.02 30.99
C SER A 318 7.58 36.35 29.50
N MET A 319 8.57 37.22 29.23
CA MET A 319 9.06 37.46 27.88
C MET A 319 10.51 37.03 27.78
N SER A 320 10.79 36.12 26.83
CA SER A 320 12.15 35.66 26.54
C SER A 320 12.59 36.16 25.17
N ILE A 321 13.75 36.85 25.16
CA ILE A 321 14.34 37.47 23.94
C ILE A 321 15.69 36.78 23.69
N PRO A 322 15.82 35.93 22.65
CA PRO A 322 17.10 35.31 22.32
C PRO A 322 18.05 36.32 21.67
N ILE A 323 19.06 36.80 22.42
CA ILE A 323 20.05 37.77 21.92
C ILE A 323 21.15 37.03 21.13
N PHE A 324 21.70 35.99 21.70
CA PHE A 324 22.75 35.17 21.09
C PHE A 324 22.60 33.70 21.48
N ASN A 325 22.39 32.85 20.49
CA ASN A 325 22.16 31.41 20.67
C ASN A 325 23.25 30.54 19.99
N ARG A 326 24.49 31.00 19.99
CA ARG A 326 25.64 30.29 19.39
C ARG A 326 25.42 29.95 17.91
N LEU A 327 24.82 30.85 17.13
CA LEU A 327 24.48 30.76 15.71
C LEU A 327 23.41 29.65 15.39
N SER A 328 22.89 28.91 16.39
CA SER A 328 21.97 27.81 16.14
C SER A 328 20.68 28.28 15.42
N GLY A 329 20.15 29.46 15.76
CA GLY A 329 18.97 30.03 15.11
C GLY A 329 19.20 30.30 13.62
N VAL A 330 20.30 30.99 13.27
CA VAL A 330 20.64 31.32 11.87
C VAL A 330 20.94 30.03 11.07
N THR A 331 21.66 29.10 11.68
CA THR A 331 21.99 27.82 11.04
C THR A 331 20.73 27.00 10.77
N SER A 332 19.81 26.88 11.75
CA SER A 332 18.53 26.19 11.61
C SER A 332 17.68 26.82 10.50
N MET A 333 17.63 28.15 10.39
CA MET A 333 16.92 28.81 9.28
C MET A 333 17.53 28.50 7.92
N ARG A 334 18.85 28.46 7.81
CA ARG A 334 19.53 28.12 6.54
C ARG A 334 19.30 26.66 6.17
N GLN A 335 19.38 25.74 7.15
CA GLN A 335 19.06 24.33 6.95
C GLN A 335 17.61 24.14 6.52
N ALA A 336 16.65 24.79 7.20
CA ALA A 336 15.24 24.72 6.84
C ALA A 336 14.96 25.25 5.42
N ARG A 337 15.69 26.34 5.00
CA ARG A 337 15.63 26.84 3.63
C ARG A 337 16.17 25.83 2.61
N ASN A 338 17.28 25.17 2.91
CA ASN A 338 17.85 24.15 2.03
C ASN A 338 16.92 22.92 1.95
N ASN A 339 16.35 22.47 3.07
CA ASN A 339 15.37 21.37 3.10
C ASN A 339 14.11 21.69 2.28
N TYR A 340 13.65 22.94 2.28
CA TYR A 340 12.57 23.36 1.41
C TYR A 340 12.96 23.27 -0.07
N ARG A 341 14.16 23.71 -0.45
CA ARG A 341 14.65 23.59 -1.84
C ARG A 341 14.77 22.14 -2.26
N ILE A 342 15.34 21.28 -1.40
CA ILE A 342 15.42 19.83 -1.66
C ILE A 342 14.02 19.24 -1.91
N ALA A 343 13.03 19.62 -1.10
CA ALA A 343 11.67 19.13 -1.28
C ALA A 343 11.01 19.64 -2.58
N CYS A 344 11.36 20.85 -3.05
CA CYS A 344 10.93 21.35 -4.36
C CYS A 344 11.55 20.55 -5.52
N GLU A 345 12.87 20.27 -5.46
CA GLU A 345 13.54 19.44 -6.45
C GLU A 345 12.96 18.01 -6.48
N GLN A 346 12.65 17.44 -5.32
CA GLN A 346 11.98 16.14 -5.22
C GLN A 346 10.59 16.16 -5.88
N TYR A 347 9.83 17.25 -5.72
CA TYR A 347 8.53 17.40 -6.39
C TYR A 347 8.68 17.46 -7.92
N GLU A 348 9.61 18.24 -8.44
CA GLU A 348 9.84 18.29 -9.89
C GLU A 348 10.34 16.96 -10.44
N SER A 349 11.22 16.26 -9.73
CA SER A 349 11.67 14.92 -10.09
C SER A 349 10.52 13.90 -10.13
N GLN A 350 9.60 13.94 -9.16
CA GLN A 350 8.41 13.06 -9.15
C GLN A 350 7.45 13.41 -10.30
N LYS A 351 7.35 14.67 -10.67
CA LYS A 351 6.53 15.10 -11.81
C LYS A 351 7.11 14.63 -13.14
N GLU A 352 8.42 14.66 -13.31
CA GLU A 352 9.11 14.12 -14.49
C GLU A 352 8.95 12.60 -14.57
N GLU A 353 9.09 11.89 -13.45
CA GLU A 353 8.89 10.44 -13.40
C GLU A 353 7.44 10.08 -13.73
N LEU A 354 6.46 10.81 -13.18
CA LEU A 354 5.05 10.62 -13.53
C LEU A 354 4.80 10.84 -15.03
N GLN A 355 5.41 11.88 -15.63
CA GLN A 355 5.31 12.13 -17.07
C GLN A 355 5.83 10.94 -17.87
N LYS A 356 7.00 10.44 -17.52
CA LYS A 356 7.61 9.25 -18.16
C LYS A 356 6.70 8.03 -18.04
N LEU A 357 6.17 7.76 -16.84
CA LEU A 357 5.29 6.60 -16.59
C LEU A 357 4.00 6.69 -17.40
N VAL A 358 3.39 7.87 -17.50
CA VAL A 358 2.18 8.08 -18.32
C VAL A 358 2.48 7.89 -19.82
N LEU A 359 3.56 8.51 -20.31
CA LEU A 359 4.00 8.34 -21.71
C LEU A 359 4.21 6.87 -22.03
N GLN A 360 4.94 6.15 -21.16
CA GLN A 360 5.20 4.73 -21.33
C GLN A 360 3.91 3.90 -21.29
N ALA A 361 2.99 4.18 -20.36
CA ALA A 361 1.73 3.44 -20.25
C ALA A 361 0.87 3.58 -21.51
N VAL A 362 0.76 4.80 -22.08
CA VAL A 362 0.03 5.05 -23.32
C VAL A 362 0.71 4.38 -24.51
N GLN A 363 2.05 4.49 -24.60
CA GLN A 363 2.82 3.85 -25.68
C GLN A 363 2.72 2.32 -25.61
N ASP A 364 2.84 1.74 -24.42
CA ASP A 364 2.72 0.30 -24.21
C ASP A 364 1.33 -0.19 -24.59
N ARG A 365 0.26 0.52 -24.17
CA ARG A 365 -1.11 0.18 -24.55
C ARG A 365 -1.28 0.11 -26.08
N GLU A 366 -0.78 1.10 -26.82
CA GLU A 366 -0.86 1.11 -28.28
C GLU A 366 0.03 0.03 -28.92
N GLY A 367 1.21 -0.22 -28.35
CA GLY A 367 2.13 -1.25 -28.79
C GLY A 367 1.50 -2.64 -28.69
N TYR A 368 1.07 -3.02 -27.47
CA TYR A 368 0.45 -4.33 -27.23
C TYR A 368 -0.86 -4.53 -28.00
N LEU A 369 -1.61 -3.46 -28.28
CA LEU A 369 -2.76 -3.54 -29.15
C LEU A 369 -2.35 -3.99 -30.58
N LYS A 370 -1.35 -3.30 -31.17
CA LYS A 370 -0.83 -3.63 -32.51
C LYS A 370 -0.25 -5.04 -32.55
N GLU A 371 0.50 -5.42 -31.51
CA GLU A 371 1.05 -6.77 -31.34
C GLU A 371 -0.06 -7.82 -31.31
N SER A 372 -1.12 -7.62 -30.51
CA SER A 372 -2.21 -8.58 -30.40
C SER A 372 -2.93 -8.79 -31.75
N ILE A 373 -3.15 -7.72 -32.52
CA ILE A 373 -3.76 -7.80 -33.86
C ILE A 373 -2.85 -8.61 -34.82
N GLN A 374 -1.54 -8.41 -34.79
CA GLN A 374 -0.61 -9.16 -35.63
C GLN A 374 -0.53 -10.63 -35.23
N MET A 375 -0.52 -10.88 -33.91
CA MET A 375 -0.51 -12.24 -33.37
C MET A 375 -1.80 -13.01 -33.68
N GLU A 376 -2.97 -12.37 -33.71
CA GLU A 376 -4.20 -13.01 -34.17
C GLU A 376 -4.10 -13.51 -35.63
N LYS A 377 -3.53 -12.69 -36.53
CA LYS A 377 -3.27 -13.10 -37.89
C LYS A 377 -2.28 -14.26 -37.96
N LYS A 378 -1.20 -14.20 -37.17
CA LYS A 378 -0.20 -15.25 -37.09
C LYS A 378 -0.82 -16.57 -36.62
N VAL A 379 -1.58 -16.56 -35.51
CA VAL A 379 -2.28 -17.75 -34.99
C VAL A 379 -3.23 -18.33 -36.00
N SER A 380 -3.99 -17.51 -36.74
CA SER A 380 -4.88 -17.98 -37.81
C SER A 380 -4.11 -18.72 -38.90
N SER A 381 -2.97 -18.18 -39.35
CA SER A 381 -2.12 -18.79 -40.37
C SER A 381 -1.44 -20.07 -39.89
N ASP A 382 -0.88 -20.06 -38.67
CA ASP A 382 -0.21 -21.22 -38.06
C ASP A 382 -1.21 -22.36 -37.79
N SER A 383 -2.43 -22.02 -37.36
CA SER A 383 -3.50 -22.98 -37.17
C SER A 383 -3.88 -23.68 -38.48
N LEU A 384 -4.04 -22.89 -39.58
CA LEU A 384 -4.30 -23.46 -40.90
C LEU A 384 -3.15 -24.36 -41.36
N ALA A 385 -1.90 -23.89 -41.23
CA ALA A 385 -0.70 -24.67 -41.56
C ALA A 385 -0.66 -26.01 -40.79
N TYR A 386 -0.88 -25.95 -39.49
CA TYR A 386 -0.92 -27.15 -38.65
C TYR A 386 -2.00 -28.14 -39.07
N HIS A 387 -3.23 -27.68 -39.31
CA HIS A 387 -4.33 -28.55 -39.73
C HIS A 387 -4.09 -29.19 -41.09
N VAL A 388 -3.51 -28.44 -42.05
CA VAL A 388 -3.14 -28.97 -43.38
C VAL A 388 -2.02 -30.01 -43.26
N THR A 389 -0.96 -29.71 -42.49
CA THR A 389 0.17 -30.63 -42.29
C THR A 389 -0.28 -31.91 -41.57
N ARG A 390 -1.12 -31.79 -40.54
CA ARG A 390 -1.71 -32.95 -39.83
C ARG A 390 -2.52 -33.85 -40.76
N ARG A 391 -3.38 -33.28 -41.63
CA ARG A 391 -4.15 -34.06 -42.59
C ARG A 391 -3.24 -34.78 -43.59
N LYS A 392 -2.23 -34.07 -44.14
CA LYS A 392 -1.26 -34.70 -45.06
C LYS A 392 -0.45 -35.82 -44.39
N TYR A 393 -0.12 -35.67 -43.09
CA TYR A 393 0.54 -36.72 -42.32
C TYR A 393 -0.37 -37.97 -42.17
N GLU A 394 -1.65 -37.77 -41.87
CA GLU A 394 -2.64 -38.84 -41.80
C GLU A 394 -2.78 -39.60 -43.13
N GLU A 395 -2.57 -38.89 -44.25
CA GLU A 395 -2.56 -39.46 -45.63
C GLU A 395 -1.18 -40.03 -46.04
N GLY A 396 -0.16 -39.95 -45.19
CA GLY A 396 1.20 -40.45 -45.44
C GLY A 396 2.08 -39.55 -46.31
N LEU A 397 1.66 -38.32 -46.60
CA LEU A 397 2.35 -37.35 -47.46
C LEU A 397 3.34 -36.43 -46.72
N MET A 398 3.35 -36.46 -45.40
CA MET A 398 4.23 -35.65 -44.51
C MET A 398 4.81 -36.52 -43.44
N THR A 399 5.90 -36.04 -42.84
CA THR A 399 6.59 -36.73 -41.71
C THR A 399 6.00 -36.33 -40.35
N SER A 400 6.24 -37.15 -39.33
CA SER A 400 5.88 -36.86 -37.96
C SER A 400 6.58 -35.58 -37.45
N LEU A 401 7.82 -35.34 -37.89
CA LEU A 401 8.59 -34.15 -37.55
C LEU A 401 7.94 -32.86 -38.07
N ASP A 402 7.37 -32.88 -39.28
CA ASP A 402 6.67 -31.73 -39.85
C ASP A 402 5.45 -31.35 -39.03
N VAL A 403 4.68 -32.35 -38.53
CA VAL A 403 3.53 -32.12 -37.69
C VAL A 403 3.97 -31.55 -36.33
N GLN A 404 5.04 -32.08 -35.73
CA GLN A 404 5.57 -31.61 -34.45
C GLN A 404 6.05 -30.14 -34.54
N ASN A 405 6.77 -29.79 -35.59
CA ASN A 405 7.26 -28.43 -35.84
C ASN A 405 6.10 -27.43 -35.97
N ASN A 406 5.11 -27.76 -36.79
CA ASN A 406 3.96 -26.87 -36.98
C ASN A 406 3.08 -26.79 -35.72
N ALA A 407 2.98 -27.86 -34.93
CA ALA A 407 2.27 -27.87 -33.67
C ALA A 407 3.01 -27.03 -32.61
N ALA A 408 4.35 -27.07 -32.58
CA ALA A 408 5.16 -26.23 -31.69
C ALA A 408 5.02 -24.73 -32.04
N THR A 409 5.09 -24.41 -33.37
CA THR A 409 4.90 -23.03 -33.84
C THR A 409 3.51 -22.49 -33.52
N LEU A 410 2.45 -23.31 -33.66
CA LEU A 410 1.09 -22.93 -33.29
C LEU A 410 0.98 -22.68 -31.78
N LEU A 411 1.50 -23.58 -30.94
CA LEU A 411 1.48 -23.41 -29.48
C LEU A 411 2.21 -22.14 -29.04
N GLU A 412 3.37 -21.85 -29.63
CA GLU A 412 4.11 -20.63 -29.38
C GLU A 412 3.29 -19.38 -29.75
N SER A 413 2.69 -19.36 -30.93
CA SER A 413 1.89 -18.23 -31.37
C SER A 413 0.60 -18.04 -30.55
N GLU A 414 -0.09 -19.13 -30.14
CA GLU A 414 -1.24 -19.07 -29.23
C GLU A 414 -0.83 -18.52 -27.85
N THR A 415 0.34 -18.92 -27.35
CA THR A 415 0.89 -18.44 -26.05
C THR A 415 1.25 -16.95 -26.11
N LEU A 416 1.92 -16.50 -27.17
CA LEU A 416 2.28 -15.10 -27.37
C LEU A 416 1.03 -14.21 -27.56
N LEU A 417 0.01 -14.71 -28.27
CA LEU A 417 -1.27 -14.01 -28.40
C LEU A 417 -1.95 -13.82 -27.03
N LEU A 418 -2.00 -14.88 -26.23
CA LEU A 418 -2.55 -14.82 -24.88
C LEU A 418 -1.82 -13.78 -24.03
N GLN A 419 -0.49 -13.79 -24.06
CA GLN A 419 0.35 -12.84 -23.34
C GLN A 419 0.10 -11.40 -23.78
N SER A 420 0.12 -11.14 -25.09
CA SER A 420 -0.09 -9.78 -25.62
C SER A 420 -1.47 -9.24 -25.28
N LYS A 421 -2.52 -10.08 -25.35
CA LYS A 421 -3.89 -9.71 -24.96
C LYS A 421 -4.01 -9.35 -23.50
N LEU A 422 -3.49 -10.18 -22.58
CA LEU A 422 -3.56 -9.93 -21.14
C LEU A 422 -2.72 -8.70 -20.75
N THR A 423 -1.54 -8.53 -21.36
CA THR A 423 -0.72 -7.33 -21.13
C THR A 423 -1.41 -6.07 -21.64
N TYR A 424 -2.08 -6.14 -22.79
CA TYR A 424 -2.88 -5.02 -23.29
C TYR A 424 -3.98 -4.60 -22.31
N LEU A 425 -4.75 -5.55 -21.76
CA LEU A 425 -5.77 -5.28 -20.73
C LEU A 425 -5.18 -4.59 -19.51
N MET A 426 -4.02 -5.07 -19.05
CA MET A 426 -3.31 -4.47 -17.94
C MET A 426 -2.92 -3.01 -18.23
N LYS A 427 -2.40 -2.74 -19.43
CA LYS A 427 -1.99 -1.38 -19.82
C LYS A 427 -3.20 -0.45 -20.01
N CYS A 428 -4.34 -0.95 -20.44
CA CYS A 428 -5.59 -0.19 -20.47
C CYS A 428 -5.99 0.27 -19.07
N ARG A 429 -6.00 -0.64 -18.08
CA ARG A 429 -6.36 -0.31 -16.71
C ARG A 429 -5.37 0.68 -16.06
N LEU A 430 -4.08 0.56 -16.40
CA LEU A 430 -3.05 1.50 -15.95
C LEU A 430 -3.26 2.92 -16.51
N VAL A 431 -3.64 3.04 -17.77
CA VAL A 431 -3.99 4.35 -18.38
C VAL A 431 -5.24 4.93 -17.73
N ASP A 432 -6.28 4.12 -17.48
CA ASP A 432 -7.50 4.54 -16.77
C ASP A 432 -7.18 5.05 -15.36
N TYR A 433 -6.27 4.39 -14.64
CA TYR A 433 -5.75 4.86 -13.35
C TYR A 433 -5.12 6.25 -13.45
N TYR A 434 -4.25 6.50 -14.46
CA TYR A 434 -3.65 7.83 -14.64
C TYR A 434 -4.67 8.90 -15.04
N LYS A 435 -5.82 8.53 -15.59
CA LYS A 435 -6.96 9.42 -15.82
C LYS A 435 -7.77 9.72 -14.58
N GLY A 436 -7.46 9.07 -13.45
CA GLY A 436 -8.20 9.22 -12.21
C GLY A 436 -9.51 8.43 -12.19
N GLU A 437 -9.69 7.48 -13.11
CA GLU A 437 -10.78 6.53 -13.01
C GLU A 437 -10.50 5.56 -11.84
N GLU A 438 -11.55 5.16 -11.14
CA GLU A 438 -11.39 4.21 -10.04
C GLU A 438 -10.82 2.90 -10.58
N ILE A 439 -9.71 2.45 -9.95
CA ILE A 439 -9.05 1.20 -10.33
C ILE A 439 -10.02 0.03 -10.15
N ILE A 440 -10.87 0.10 -9.14
CA ILE A 440 -11.86 -0.90 -8.77
C ILE A 440 -13.21 -0.41 -9.27
N ARG A 441 -13.78 -1.05 -10.30
CA ARG A 441 -15.11 -0.73 -10.83
C ARG A 441 -16.17 -1.36 -9.92
N GLY A 442 -17.10 -0.55 -9.42
CA GLY A 442 -18.20 -1.01 -8.55
C GLY A 442 -17.94 -0.88 -7.05
N PHE A 443 -16.98 -0.07 -6.63
CA PHE A 443 -16.82 0.32 -5.24
C PHE A 443 -17.87 1.39 -4.90
N ASP A 444 -19.10 0.98 -4.60
CA ASP A 444 -20.04 1.85 -3.90
C ASP A 444 -19.48 2.10 -2.49
N ALA A 445 -19.18 3.36 -2.21
CA ALA A 445 -18.75 3.85 -0.90
C ALA A 445 -19.94 3.79 0.10
N ALA A 446 -20.43 2.58 0.36
CA ALA A 446 -21.53 2.28 1.29
C ALA A 446 -21.02 1.87 2.67
N ASP A 447 -19.87 2.41 3.11
CA ASP A 447 -19.47 2.37 4.52
C ASP A 447 -18.66 3.65 4.83
N LYS A 448 -19.42 4.72 5.13
CA LYS A 448 -18.92 5.93 5.80
C LYS A 448 -19.28 5.89 7.28
#